data_2b1d4ea36196114aaac91926c0d88695
#
_entry.id   2b1d4ea36196114aaac91926c0d88695
#
_cell.length_a   1.000
_cell.length_b   1.000
_cell.length_c   1.000
_cell.angle_alpha   90.00
_cell.angle_beta   90.00
_cell.angle_gamma   90.00
#
_symmetry.space_group_name_H-M   'P 1'
#
loop_
_entity.id
_entity.type
_entity.pdbx_description
1 polymer ?
#
loop_
_entity_poly.entity_id
_entity_poly.type
_entity_poly.pdbx_seq_one_letter_code
_entity_poly.pdbx_strand_id
1 'polypeptide(L)'
;MSSNVWRSTTAAAGRFAMVLSIAALVPATAAVAQAGKVAVIDVQRLVTDSVAGKEALARLKKLQDDKIAEGKAKNEEVDNLRKRLNEGRLSLADDKISELEKQLEEKVTGLRRFQEDAEREFNKSREATFGDIERRVFPVIEQVGKEAGYTFIFNKFQSGLLYADEAADITNQIIQKFDGATTPKAK
;
A
#
# COMPACT_ATOMS: atom_id res chain seq x y z
N MET A 1 -50.62 -74.77 -63.31
CA MET A 1 -51.47 -75.78 -62.64
C MET A 1 -51.53 -75.35 -61.15
N SER A 2 -52.73 -74.91 -60.89
CA SER A 2 -53.61 -75.22 -59.75
C SER A 2 -52.93 -75.12 -58.39
N SER A 3 -53.46 -74.61 -57.38
CA SER A 3 -54.82 -74.19 -57.02
C SER A 3 -54.74 -73.92 -55.46
N ASN A 4 -55.39 -72.89 -55.10
CA ASN A 4 -56.32 -72.82 -53.95
C ASN A 4 -55.85 -73.34 -52.56
N VAL A 5 -56.23 -72.90 -51.45
CA VAL A 5 -57.43 -72.23 -50.97
C VAL A 5 -57.31 -72.00 -49.43
N TRP A 6 -57.77 -70.93 -48.97
CA TRP A 6 -58.64 -70.69 -47.85
C TRP A 6 -58.22 -70.84 -46.31
N ARG A 7 -58.52 -69.80 -45.68
CA ARG A 7 -59.23 -69.62 -44.33
C ARG A 7 -58.41 -69.94 -43.09
N SER A 8 -58.57 -69.33 -42.11
CA SER A 8 -59.48 -68.33 -41.49
C SER A 8 -58.98 -67.96 -40.08
N THR A 9 -59.26 -66.73 -39.73
CA THR A 9 -59.57 -66.23 -38.36
C THR A 9 -58.81 -66.76 -37.15
N THR A 10 -58.25 -65.89 -36.40
CA THR A 10 -58.83 -65.48 -35.07
C THR A 10 -58.01 -64.31 -34.47
N ALA A 11 -58.77 -63.42 -33.89
CA ALA A 11 -58.32 -62.26 -33.21
C ALA A 11 -57.59 -62.65 -31.90
N ALA A 12 -56.46 -62.01 -31.62
CA ALA A 12 -55.94 -61.91 -30.24
C ALA A 12 -55.37 -60.52 -30.06
N ALA A 13 -55.99 -59.78 -29.19
CA ALA A 13 -55.65 -58.47 -28.77
C ALA A 13 -54.30 -58.53 -28.04
N GLY A 14 -53.27 -58.00 -28.67
CA GLY A 14 -51.92 -57.78 -28.00
C GLY A 14 -51.77 -56.32 -27.69
N ARG A 15 -51.82 -56.01 -26.40
CA ARG A 15 -51.61 -54.68 -25.82
C ARG A 15 -50.20 -54.15 -26.20
N PHE A 16 -50.18 -53.18 -27.14
CA PHE A 16 -48.97 -52.38 -27.30
C PHE A 16 -48.73 -51.51 -26.05
N ALA A 17 -47.80 -51.91 -25.24
CA ALA A 17 -47.24 -51.09 -24.19
C ALA A 17 -46.34 -50.02 -24.84
N MET A 18 -46.88 -48.84 -25.00
CA MET A 18 -46.18 -47.65 -25.45
C MET A 18 -45.25 -47.20 -24.27
N VAL A 19 -43.98 -47.59 -24.34
CA VAL A 19 -42.97 -47.09 -23.41
C VAL A 19 -42.69 -45.64 -23.76
N LEU A 20 -43.32 -44.74 -23.03
CA LEU A 20 -43.08 -43.30 -23.08
C LEU A 20 -41.73 -43.03 -22.40
N SER A 21 -40.65 -42.96 -23.18
CA SER A 21 -39.34 -42.52 -22.71
C SER A 21 -39.41 -41.03 -22.40
N ILE A 22 -39.63 -40.68 -21.14
CA ILE A 22 -39.48 -39.33 -20.62
C ILE A 22 -37.97 -39.04 -20.60
N ALA A 23 -37.46 -38.40 -21.67
CA ALA A 23 -36.16 -37.81 -21.67
C ALA A 23 -36.17 -36.65 -20.61
N ALA A 24 -35.63 -36.91 -19.42
CA ALA A 24 -35.43 -35.89 -18.42
C ALA A 24 -34.44 -34.87 -18.98
N LEU A 25 -34.97 -33.75 -19.44
CA LEU A 25 -34.21 -32.56 -19.79
C LEU A 25 -33.61 -31.98 -18.50
N VAL A 26 -32.42 -32.44 -18.12
CA VAL A 26 -31.65 -31.84 -17.01
C VAL A 26 -31.23 -30.45 -17.50
N PRO A 27 -31.73 -29.35 -16.90
CA PRO A 27 -31.21 -28.05 -17.24
C PRO A 27 -29.72 -28.04 -16.79
N ALA A 28 -28.82 -28.01 -17.78
CA ALA A 28 -27.42 -27.68 -17.51
C ALA A 28 -27.39 -26.26 -16.95
N THR A 29 -27.42 -26.12 -15.61
CA THR A 29 -27.11 -24.89 -14.94
C THR A 29 -25.63 -24.59 -15.28
N ALA A 30 -25.43 -23.77 -16.31
CA ALA A 30 -24.13 -23.18 -16.58
C ALA A 30 -23.72 -22.49 -15.27
N ALA A 31 -22.78 -23.11 -14.54
CA ALA A 31 -22.08 -22.46 -13.46
C ALA A 31 -21.34 -21.28 -14.11
N VAL A 32 -21.96 -20.10 -14.08
CA VAL A 32 -21.28 -18.86 -14.41
C VAL A 32 -20.18 -18.76 -13.37
N ALA A 33 -18.96 -19.11 -13.78
CA ALA A 33 -17.77 -18.85 -12.97
C ALA A 33 -17.81 -17.35 -12.68
N GLN A 34 -18.17 -16.98 -11.47
CA GLN A 34 -18.11 -15.59 -11.03
C GLN A 34 -16.64 -15.18 -11.13
N ALA A 35 -16.29 -14.50 -12.22
CA ALA A 35 -14.99 -13.88 -12.34
C ALA A 35 -14.80 -13.04 -11.07
N GLY A 36 -13.79 -13.40 -10.27
CA GLY A 36 -13.56 -12.74 -8.99
C GLY A 36 -13.42 -11.24 -9.20
N LYS A 37 -14.14 -10.47 -8.43
CA LYS A 37 -14.08 -9.00 -8.48
C LYS A 37 -12.71 -8.54 -8.05
N VAL A 38 -12.00 -7.82 -8.91
CA VAL A 38 -10.65 -7.32 -8.66
C VAL A 38 -10.68 -5.81 -8.50
N ALA A 39 -9.90 -5.29 -7.57
CA ALA A 39 -9.72 -3.85 -7.39
C ALA A 39 -8.23 -3.50 -7.26
N VAL A 40 -7.94 -2.22 -7.42
CA VAL A 40 -6.61 -1.65 -7.18
C VAL A 40 -6.71 -0.49 -6.21
N ILE A 41 -5.64 -0.28 -5.44
CA ILE A 41 -5.46 0.89 -4.58
C ILE A 41 -4.11 1.54 -4.86
N ASP A 42 -4.08 2.85 -4.80
CA ASP A 42 -2.87 3.66 -4.81
C ASP A 42 -2.49 3.99 -3.36
N VAL A 43 -1.55 3.21 -2.82
CA VAL A 43 -1.07 3.39 -1.44
C VAL A 43 -0.37 4.73 -1.26
N GLN A 44 0.27 5.28 -2.30
CA GLN A 44 0.91 6.57 -2.24
C GLN A 44 -0.14 7.69 -2.06
N ARG A 45 -1.22 7.67 -2.86
CA ARG A 45 -2.34 8.60 -2.68
C ARG A 45 -3.00 8.44 -1.32
N LEU A 46 -3.14 7.22 -0.83
CA LEU A 46 -3.69 6.99 0.50
C LEU A 46 -2.89 7.71 1.58
N VAL A 47 -1.55 7.69 1.49
CA VAL A 47 -0.69 8.42 2.43
C VAL A 47 -0.77 9.93 2.22
N THR A 48 -0.81 10.42 0.98
CA THR A 48 -0.81 11.88 0.72
C THR A 48 -2.16 12.55 0.95
N ASP A 49 -3.25 11.82 0.77
CA ASP A 49 -4.59 12.40 0.72
C ASP A 49 -5.39 12.18 2.02
N SER A 50 -5.11 11.07 2.77
CA SER A 50 -5.80 10.81 4.03
C SER A 50 -5.39 11.79 5.14
N VAL A 51 -6.28 12.02 6.11
CA VAL A 51 -6.01 12.87 7.28
C VAL A 51 -4.81 12.35 8.06
N ALA A 52 -4.80 11.05 8.39
CA ALA A 52 -3.70 10.42 9.13
C ALA A 52 -2.36 10.48 8.37
N GLY A 53 -2.39 10.32 7.05
CA GLY A 53 -1.21 10.42 6.21
C GLY A 53 -0.66 11.85 6.16
N LYS A 54 -1.50 12.86 5.98
CA LYS A 54 -1.10 14.28 6.01
C LYS A 54 -0.46 14.67 7.34
N GLU A 55 -1.06 14.26 8.46
CA GLU A 55 -0.48 14.49 9.80
C GLU A 55 0.88 13.80 9.95
N ALA A 56 1.01 12.58 9.45
CA ALA A 56 2.25 11.82 9.50
C ALA A 56 3.36 12.49 8.67
N LEU A 57 3.04 12.92 7.45
CA LEU A 57 3.97 13.67 6.59
C LEU A 57 4.36 15.02 7.21
N ALA A 58 3.42 15.72 7.85
CA ALA A 58 3.73 16.97 8.55
C ALA A 58 4.71 16.76 9.72
N ARG A 59 4.55 15.66 10.49
CA ARG A 59 5.52 15.31 11.56
C ARG A 59 6.91 14.98 11.02
N LEU A 60 6.98 14.21 9.91
CA LEU A 60 8.26 13.90 9.26
C LEU A 60 8.93 15.15 8.72
N LYS A 61 8.15 16.04 8.09
CA LYS A 61 8.66 17.32 7.62
C LYS A 61 9.22 18.17 8.77
N LYS A 62 8.48 18.27 9.87
CA LYS A 62 8.96 19.00 11.04
C LYS A 62 10.27 18.42 11.57
N LEU A 63 10.38 17.11 11.71
CA LEU A 63 11.63 16.45 12.13
C LEU A 63 12.78 16.80 11.18
N GLN A 64 12.54 16.76 9.87
CA GLN A 64 13.54 17.13 8.86
C GLN A 64 13.96 18.59 9.00
N ASP A 65 13.00 19.51 9.11
CA ASP A 65 13.27 20.96 9.25
C ASP A 65 14.06 21.25 10.53
N ASP A 66 13.70 20.62 11.64
CA ASP A 66 14.41 20.76 12.94
C ASP A 66 15.88 20.27 12.81
N LYS A 67 16.11 19.11 12.15
CA LYS A 67 17.47 18.57 11.94
C LYS A 67 18.30 19.44 10.99
N ILE A 68 17.68 20.00 9.96
CA ILE A 68 18.35 20.95 9.04
C ILE A 68 18.78 22.21 9.82
N ALA A 69 17.90 22.76 10.64
CA ALA A 69 18.21 23.96 11.44
C ALA A 69 19.35 23.69 12.44
N GLU A 70 19.32 22.55 13.15
CA GLU A 70 20.39 22.15 14.07
C GLU A 70 21.73 21.92 13.34
N GLY A 71 21.69 21.23 12.19
CA GLY A 71 22.88 21.01 11.36
C GLY A 71 23.49 22.30 10.87
N LYS A 72 22.66 23.28 10.47
CA LYS A 72 23.10 24.61 10.06
C LYS A 72 23.79 25.34 11.20
N ALA A 73 23.25 25.34 12.41
CA ALA A 73 23.86 25.96 13.58
C ALA A 73 25.23 25.34 13.90
N LYS A 74 25.33 24.00 13.85
CA LYS A 74 26.61 23.31 14.07
C LYS A 74 27.65 23.64 12.97
N ASN A 75 27.22 23.78 11.74
CA ASN A 75 28.11 24.18 10.63
C ASN A 75 28.60 25.63 10.82
N GLU A 76 27.74 26.55 11.23
CA GLU A 76 28.12 27.93 11.54
C GLU A 76 29.14 27.99 12.68
N GLU A 77 29.06 27.13 13.73
CA GLU A 77 30.09 27.02 14.74
C GLU A 77 31.45 26.60 14.18
N VAL A 78 31.45 25.59 13.28
CA VAL A 78 32.68 25.13 12.62
C VAL A 78 33.28 26.26 11.76
N ASP A 79 32.47 26.96 10.96
CA ASP A 79 32.95 28.03 10.12
C ASP A 79 33.48 29.23 10.93
N ASN A 80 32.84 29.56 12.05
CA ASN A 80 33.34 30.58 12.95
C ASN A 80 34.70 30.22 13.58
N LEU A 81 34.88 28.94 13.97
CA LEU A 81 36.20 28.49 14.51
C LEU A 81 37.26 28.50 13.39
N ARG A 82 36.97 28.10 12.19
CA ARG A 82 37.88 28.19 11.01
C ARG A 82 38.31 29.64 10.78
N LYS A 83 37.35 30.56 10.78
CA LYS A 83 37.62 31.98 10.61
C LYS A 83 38.53 32.52 11.70
N ARG A 84 38.21 32.25 12.96
CA ARG A 84 39.03 32.67 14.13
C ARG A 84 40.46 32.10 14.07
N LEU A 85 40.60 30.84 13.68
CA LEU A 85 41.89 30.18 13.50
C LEU A 85 42.71 30.87 12.41
N ASN A 86 42.11 31.15 11.25
CA ASN A 86 42.78 31.79 10.12
C ASN A 86 43.20 33.23 10.45
N GLU A 87 42.34 34.00 11.14
CA GLU A 87 42.64 35.38 11.56
C GLU A 87 43.68 35.42 12.65
N GLY A 88 43.64 34.42 13.55
CA GLY A 88 44.53 34.34 14.70
C GLY A 88 45.94 33.84 14.42
N ARG A 89 46.19 33.15 13.30
CA ARG A 89 47.48 32.52 13.00
C ARG A 89 48.69 33.43 13.02
N LEU A 90 48.50 34.74 12.79
CA LEU A 90 49.58 35.74 12.77
C LEU A 90 49.69 36.53 14.09
N SER A 91 48.74 36.38 15.00
CA SER A 91 48.63 37.24 16.19
C SER A 91 48.43 36.49 17.52
N LEU A 92 48.07 35.23 17.48
CA LEU A 92 47.86 34.42 18.70
C LEU A 92 49.10 33.63 19.04
N ALA A 93 49.26 33.35 20.34
CA ALA A 93 50.27 32.45 20.87
C ALA A 93 49.99 31.00 20.44
N ASP A 94 51.05 30.18 20.33
CA ASP A 94 50.97 28.79 19.82
C ASP A 94 50.04 27.91 20.63
N ASP A 95 49.95 28.11 21.96
CA ASP A 95 49.03 27.40 22.85
C ASP A 95 47.54 27.70 22.48
N LYS A 96 47.24 28.95 22.16
CA LYS A 96 45.89 29.35 21.73
C LYS A 96 45.51 28.83 20.32
N ILE A 97 46.45 28.76 19.41
CA ILE A 97 46.26 28.14 18.09
C ILE A 97 45.95 26.66 18.27
N SER A 98 46.76 25.94 19.08
CA SER A 98 46.57 24.53 19.36
C SER A 98 45.20 24.24 20.03
N GLU A 99 44.75 25.10 20.94
CA GLU A 99 43.42 25.00 21.55
C GLU A 99 42.29 25.17 20.52
N LEU A 100 42.38 26.15 19.61
CA LEU A 100 41.42 26.39 18.57
C LEU A 100 41.38 25.25 17.53
N GLU A 101 42.53 24.69 17.20
CA GLU A 101 42.61 23.51 16.30
C GLU A 101 41.93 22.31 16.93
N LYS A 102 42.14 22.03 18.19
CA LYS A 102 41.44 20.95 18.92
C LYS A 102 39.93 21.17 18.97
N GLN A 103 39.48 22.38 19.28
CA GLN A 103 38.07 22.73 19.29
C GLN A 103 37.43 22.55 17.90
N LEU A 104 38.15 22.95 16.85
CA LEU A 104 37.69 22.78 15.45
C LEU A 104 37.53 21.29 15.10
N GLU A 105 38.53 20.45 15.43
CA GLU A 105 38.48 19.01 15.21
C GLU A 105 37.29 18.37 15.94
N GLU A 106 37.08 18.73 17.22
CA GLU A 106 35.94 18.25 18.02
C GLU A 106 34.59 18.64 17.37
N LYS A 107 34.46 19.92 16.95
CA LYS A 107 33.23 20.41 16.31
C LYS A 107 32.99 19.80 14.94
N VAL A 108 34.00 19.62 14.11
CA VAL A 108 33.90 18.93 12.79
C VAL A 108 33.49 17.48 12.98
N THR A 109 34.10 16.78 13.95
CA THR A 109 33.74 15.40 14.27
C THR A 109 32.30 15.32 14.81
N GLY A 110 31.91 16.28 15.69
CA GLY A 110 30.54 16.37 16.19
C GLY A 110 29.50 16.63 15.10
N LEU A 111 29.79 17.52 14.15
CA LEU A 111 28.92 17.79 13.01
C LEU A 111 28.71 16.54 12.13
N ARG A 112 29.79 15.82 11.82
CA ARG A 112 29.71 14.58 11.03
C ARG A 112 28.86 13.53 11.73
N ARG A 113 29.08 13.29 13.04
CA ARG A 113 28.27 12.35 13.83
C ARG A 113 26.81 12.77 13.87
N PHE A 114 26.55 14.06 14.06
CA PHE A 114 25.18 14.58 14.03
C PHE A 114 24.50 14.32 12.69
N GLN A 115 25.17 14.54 11.55
CA GLN A 115 24.60 14.27 10.21
C GLN A 115 24.24 12.80 10.03
N GLU A 116 25.15 11.88 10.42
CA GLU A 116 24.91 10.44 10.39
C GLU A 116 23.74 10.02 11.31
N ASP A 117 23.66 10.60 12.50
CA ASP A 117 22.58 10.31 13.46
C ASP A 117 21.24 10.86 12.98
N ALA A 118 21.22 12.08 12.44
CA ALA A 118 20.02 12.72 11.91
C ALA A 118 19.42 11.92 10.73
N GLU A 119 20.29 11.43 9.83
CA GLU A 119 19.87 10.59 8.72
C GLU A 119 19.27 9.27 9.21
N ARG A 120 19.93 8.60 10.16
CA ARG A 120 19.41 7.35 10.75
C ARG A 120 18.07 7.57 11.45
N GLU A 121 17.96 8.63 12.25
CA GLU A 121 16.73 8.97 12.97
C GLU A 121 15.59 9.28 12.01
N PHE A 122 15.85 10.06 10.95
CA PHE A 122 14.85 10.38 9.94
C PHE A 122 14.37 9.13 9.21
N ASN A 123 15.29 8.26 8.76
CA ASN A 123 14.94 7.01 8.08
C ASN A 123 14.11 6.09 8.99
N LYS A 124 14.53 5.92 10.24
CA LYS A 124 13.78 5.14 11.25
C LYS A 124 12.39 5.71 11.50
N SER A 125 12.28 7.03 11.64
CA SER A 125 11.00 7.71 11.85
C SER A 125 10.08 7.55 10.64
N ARG A 126 10.64 7.65 9.43
CA ARG A 126 9.91 7.43 8.18
C ARG A 126 9.36 6.01 8.09
N GLU A 127 10.18 5.01 8.30
CA GLU A 127 9.76 3.60 8.28
C GLU A 127 8.69 3.30 9.33
N ALA A 128 8.87 3.79 10.55
CA ALA A 128 7.89 3.63 11.62
C ALA A 128 6.55 4.30 11.27
N THR A 129 6.60 5.49 10.67
CA THR A 129 5.42 6.26 10.27
C THR A 129 4.63 5.55 9.17
N PHE A 130 5.31 5.09 8.12
CA PHE A 130 4.63 4.36 7.03
C PHE A 130 4.12 3.00 7.50
N GLY A 131 4.89 2.26 8.30
CA GLY A 131 4.45 1.01 8.88
C GLY A 131 3.25 1.17 9.83
N ASP A 132 3.12 2.30 10.52
CA ASP A 132 1.93 2.59 11.33
C ASP A 132 0.69 2.84 10.46
N ILE A 133 0.82 3.64 9.40
CA ILE A 133 -0.27 3.86 8.44
C ILE A 133 -0.71 2.53 7.82
N GLU A 134 0.24 1.70 7.39
CA GLU A 134 -0.05 0.40 6.79
C GLU A 134 -0.83 -0.51 7.76
N ARG A 135 -0.37 -0.64 9.00
CA ARG A 135 -1.09 -1.43 10.03
C ARG A 135 -2.50 -0.93 10.29
N ARG A 136 -2.73 0.37 10.22
CA ARG A 136 -4.04 0.98 10.49
C ARG A 136 -4.98 0.91 9.30
N VAL A 137 -4.46 0.99 8.08
CA VAL A 137 -5.27 0.94 6.86
C VAL A 137 -5.64 -0.49 6.46
N PHE A 138 -4.80 -1.47 6.77
CA PHE A 138 -5.00 -2.85 6.36
C PHE A 138 -6.37 -3.42 6.80
N PRO A 139 -6.84 -3.25 8.05
CA PRO A 139 -8.18 -3.69 8.46
C PRO A 139 -9.30 -3.01 7.67
N VAL A 140 -9.11 -1.75 7.27
CA VAL A 140 -10.09 -1.01 6.45
C VAL A 140 -10.17 -1.58 5.05
N ILE A 141 -9.01 -1.90 4.44
CA ILE A 141 -8.94 -2.56 3.13
C ILE A 141 -9.66 -3.93 3.20
N GLU A 142 -9.38 -4.72 4.23
CA GLU A 142 -10.00 -6.02 4.44
C GLU A 142 -11.52 -5.90 4.61
N GLN A 143 -11.98 -4.93 5.38
CA GLN A 143 -13.42 -4.67 5.57
C GLN A 143 -14.09 -4.30 4.24
N VAL A 144 -13.52 -3.35 3.48
CA VAL A 144 -14.05 -2.95 2.17
C VAL A 144 -14.03 -4.13 1.19
N GLY A 145 -12.96 -4.93 1.21
CA GLY A 145 -12.87 -6.14 0.40
C GLY A 145 -14.02 -7.10 0.64
N LYS A 146 -14.30 -7.39 1.90
CA LYS A 146 -15.41 -8.27 2.31
C LYS A 146 -16.78 -7.67 2.00
N GLU A 147 -17.02 -6.40 2.34
CA GLU A 147 -18.31 -5.72 2.13
C GLU A 147 -18.67 -5.61 0.65
N ALA A 148 -17.69 -5.34 -0.21
CA ALA A 148 -17.91 -5.14 -1.64
C ALA A 148 -17.71 -6.42 -2.49
N GLY A 149 -17.32 -7.54 -1.86
CA GLY A 149 -17.13 -8.83 -2.52
C GLY A 149 -15.92 -8.87 -3.46
N TYR A 150 -14.86 -8.14 -3.14
CA TYR A 150 -13.60 -8.23 -3.89
C TYR A 150 -12.88 -9.54 -3.55
N THR A 151 -12.40 -10.23 -4.58
CA THR A 151 -11.56 -11.42 -4.45
C THR A 151 -10.10 -11.05 -4.25
N PHE A 152 -9.66 -9.98 -4.92
CA PHE A 152 -8.30 -9.45 -4.82
C PHE A 152 -8.32 -7.92 -4.82
N ILE A 153 -7.42 -7.34 -4.03
CA ILE A 153 -7.12 -5.91 -4.04
C ILE A 153 -5.60 -5.78 -4.19
N PHE A 154 -5.14 -5.14 -5.26
CA PHE A 154 -3.73 -4.98 -5.57
C PHE A 154 -3.26 -3.55 -5.30
N ASN A 155 -1.99 -3.40 -4.88
CA ASN A 155 -1.34 -2.10 -4.89
C ASN A 155 -0.94 -1.74 -6.34
N LYS A 156 -1.44 -0.61 -6.84
CA LYS A 156 -1.34 -0.16 -8.23
C LYS A 156 0.10 -0.13 -8.77
N PHE A 157 1.08 0.21 -7.92
CA PHE A 157 2.47 0.40 -8.35
C PHE A 157 3.46 -0.67 -7.89
N GLN A 158 3.06 -1.57 -7.00
CA GLN A 158 3.95 -2.60 -6.43
C GLN A 158 3.61 -4.02 -6.84
N SER A 159 2.46 -4.23 -7.47
CA SER A 159 1.95 -5.56 -7.82
C SER A 159 2.42 -6.09 -9.19
N GLY A 160 3.25 -5.33 -9.91
CA GLY A 160 3.59 -5.65 -11.31
C GLY A 160 2.41 -5.46 -12.28
N LEU A 161 1.36 -4.78 -11.86
CA LEU A 161 0.18 -4.49 -12.67
C LEU A 161 0.54 -3.44 -13.73
N LEU A 162 0.33 -3.77 -15.00
CA LEU A 162 0.64 -2.88 -16.13
C LEU A 162 -0.54 -1.99 -16.51
N TYR A 163 -1.77 -2.45 -16.24
CA TYR A 163 -3.00 -1.74 -16.56
C TYR A 163 -4.10 -2.09 -15.56
N ALA A 164 -4.86 -1.10 -15.16
CA ALA A 164 -6.14 -1.25 -14.48
C ALA A 164 -7.08 -0.15 -15.00
N ASP A 165 -8.34 -0.52 -15.22
CA ASP A 165 -9.40 0.45 -15.50
C ASP A 165 -9.62 1.35 -14.29
N GLU A 166 -9.97 2.62 -14.54
CA GLU A 166 -10.23 3.59 -13.46
C GLU A 166 -11.40 3.15 -12.55
N ALA A 167 -12.38 2.43 -13.12
CA ALA A 167 -13.49 1.85 -12.36
C ALA A 167 -13.05 0.77 -11.35
N ALA A 168 -11.86 0.17 -11.52
CA ALA A 168 -11.28 -0.77 -10.57
C ALA A 168 -10.52 -0.08 -9.42
N ASP A 169 -10.24 1.22 -9.52
CA ASP A 169 -9.51 2.00 -8.50
C ASP A 169 -10.45 2.41 -7.37
N ILE A 170 -10.29 1.77 -6.22
CA ILE A 170 -11.09 2.04 -5.01
C ILE A 170 -10.35 2.90 -3.99
N THR A 171 -9.26 3.57 -4.36
CA THR A 171 -8.42 4.37 -3.46
C THR A 171 -9.24 5.39 -2.67
N ASN A 172 -10.11 6.14 -3.35
CA ASN A 172 -10.95 7.15 -2.70
C ASN A 172 -11.92 6.54 -1.67
N GLN A 173 -12.47 5.36 -1.96
CA GLN A 173 -13.34 4.64 -1.01
C GLN A 173 -12.56 4.22 0.24
N ILE A 174 -11.35 3.73 0.07
CA ILE A 174 -10.48 3.35 1.19
C ILE A 174 -10.12 4.58 2.02
N ILE A 175 -9.72 5.71 1.38
CA ILE A 175 -9.40 6.96 2.08
C ILE A 175 -10.58 7.43 2.93
N GLN A 176 -11.79 7.50 2.37
CA GLN A 176 -12.99 7.93 3.11
C GLN A 176 -13.27 7.04 4.33
N LYS A 177 -13.20 5.72 4.16
CA LYS A 177 -13.39 4.76 5.26
C LYS A 177 -12.30 4.87 6.32
N PHE A 178 -11.06 5.04 5.90
CA PHE A 178 -9.90 5.19 6.78
C PHE A 178 -9.99 6.47 7.60
N ASP A 179 -10.30 7.60 6.97
CA ASP A 179 -10.49 8.88 7.67
C ASP A 179 -11.67 8.80 8.65
N GLY A 180 -12.78 8.18 8.25
CA GLY A 180 -13.91 7.96 9.14
C GLY A 180 -13.61 7.08 10.35
N ALA A 181 -12.66 6.11 10.20
CA ALA A 181 -12.23 5.24 11.29
C ALA A 181 -11.18 5.88 12.21
N THR A 182 -10.41 6.87 11.70
CA THR A 182 -9.28 7.46 12.40
C THR A 182 -9.57 8.83 13.00
N THR A 183 -10.58 9.53 12.49
CA THR A 183 -11.02 10.82 13.06
C THR A 183 -11.81 10.54 14.35
N PRO A 184 -11.41 11.10 15.51
CA PRO A 184 -12.21 11.00 16.72
C PRO A 184 -13.60 11.55 16.43
N LYS A 185 -14.65 10.75 16.65
CA LYS A 185 -16.02 11.29 16.65
C LYS A 185 -16.06 12.41 17.69
N ALA A 186 -16.25 13.65 17.22
CA ALA A 186 -16.54 14.77 18.11
C ALA A 186 -17.76 14.35 18.98
N LYS A 187 -17.54 14.29 20.29
CA LYS A 187 -18.61 14.11 21.27
C LYS A 187 -19.37 15.41 21.44
#